data_ce58d60b72b42c8ca79ef5e7d1b59876
#
_entry.id   ce58d60b72b42c8ca79ef5e7d1b59876
#
_cell.length_a   1.000
_cell.length_b   1.000
_cell.length_c   1.000
_cell.angle_alpha   90.00
_cell.angle_beta   90.00
_cell.angle_gamma   90.00
#
_symmetry.space_group_name_H-M   'P 1'
#
loop_
_entity.id
_entity.type
_entity.pdbx_description
1 polymer ?
#
loop_
_entity_poly.entity_id
_entity_poly.type
_entity_poly.pdbx_seq_one_letter_code
_entity_poly.pdbx_strand_id
1 'polypeptide(L)'
;MTKSVTDRGTPRWQCRDRAAGTYCYSTTKNKPTGVRKQDGTEKRKGPALKFKRKLDSKIFVVTAAQNATPVHKEFWAALLQYCEFRGAELMVIPIRYKNPTSRWEQSQANEESWMVPSEYLWNVRKSLNKNIVVLGDIKVQPTATSPVTGFEGITHGESAILGHTKLQLKVVATPQGKYPKIITTTGACTVKNYTDTRAGKLGEFHHTLGAAVVEIDGPRFHLRQINASKDGSFYDIVEGEVMKFTGLIGDMPGIAMAIPGIVMGDTHVEGIDPDVERATFKEIIPQLNPSKIFWHDLEDGGSVNHWAQKNPFVSGARHFSKAGSAQEEFYSALAFVRERTPKYTTSYIVASNHNDWLHRWILDRDWKTLSPKDRGFYLKVASKLYEQTKQLDGDGAEKLNAFIMLAKEHFKLDTDIKVLDYEENCLVENIECGIHGHYGPNGSRGSAKNMRRIGVKSVIGHSHTPAIEEGCYQVGTSTRLSRGYTHGPSSWLNTHCLIYPNGKRTLINIIDGKWRL
;
A
#
# COMPACT_ATOMS: atom_id res chain seq x y z
N MET A 1 -37.49 34.24 -7.90
CA MET A 1 -36.57 33.54 -8.77
C MET A 1 -36.05 34.42 -9.86
N THR A 2 -34.77 34.47 -10.06
CA THR A 2 -34.16 35.20 -11.18
C THR A 2 -33.64 34.20 -12.19
N LYS A 3 -33.70 34.56 -13.46
CA LYS A 3 -33.13 33.80 -14.56
C LYS A 3 -31.68 34.24 -14.76
N SER A 4 -30.75 33.31 -14.69
CA SER A 4 -29.35 33.52 -15.11
C SER A 4 -29.01 32.56 -16.23
N VAL A 5 -27.94 32.80 -16.94
CA VAL A 5 -27.47 31.93 -18.02
C VAL A 5 -26.12 31.38 -17.59
N THR A 6 -25.86 30.12 -17.86
CA THR A 6 -24.54 29.51 -17.61
C THR A 6 -23.56 29.96 -18.69
N ASP A 7 -22.26 29.83 -18.48
CA ASP A 7 -21.20 30.13 -19.45
C ASP A 7 -21.34 29.39 -20.80
N ARG A 8 -22.23 28.40 -20.88
CA ARG A 8 -22.57 27.65 -22.09
C ARG A 8 -23.94 28.05 -22.68
N GLY A 9 -24.53 29.21 -22.27
CA GLY A 9 -25.80 29.72 -22.79
C GLY A 9 -27.05 28.98 -22.30
N THR A 10 -26.92 28.02 -21.36
CA THR A 10 -28.09 27.27 -20.84
C THR A 10 -28.81 28.06 -19.74
N PRO A 11 -30.14 28.27 -19.83
CA PRO A 11 -30.89 28.98 -18.80
C PRO A 11 -30.81 28.26 -17.44
N ARG A 12 -30.46 29.01 -16.40
CA ARG A 12 -30.43 28.53 -15.02
C ARG A 12 -31.38 29.36 -14.15
N TRP A 13 -32.19 28.68 -13.37
CA TRP A 13 -33.11 29.31 -12.42
C TRP A 13 -32.56 29.24 -11.01
N GLN A 14 -32.52 30.35 -10.31
CA GLN A 14 -31.97 30.44 -8.96
C GLN A 14 -32.97 31.10 -8.01
N CYS A 15 -33.11 30.57 -6.80
CA CYS A 15 -33.93 31.18 -5.75
C CYS A 15 -33.17 32.35 -5.09
N ARG A 16 -33.83 33.48 -4.91
CA ARG A 16 -33.24 34.69 -4.32
C ARG A 16 -33.16 34.65 -2.79
N ASP A 17 -34.05 33.91 -2.16
CA ASP A 17 -34.19 33.94 -0.71
C ASP A 17 -33.32 32.91 -0.04
N ARG A 18 -32.09 33.31 0.27
CA ARG A 18 -31.14 32.47 1.02
C ARG A 18 -31.45 32.39 2.52
N ALA A 19 -32.16 33.40 3.07
CA ALA A 19 -32.47 33.46 4.50
C ALA A 19 -33.55 32.47 4.90
N ALA A 20 -34.42 32.09 3.96
CA ALA A 20 -35.47 31.08 4.20
C ALA A 20 -35.00 29.63 4.03
N GLY A 21 -33.72 29.35 3.78
CA GLY A 21 -33.19 28.00 3.61
C GLY A 21 -33.73 27.23 2.41
N THR A 22 -34.26 27.95 1.40
CA THR A 22 -34.91 27.36 0.23
C THR A 22 -33.97 27.39 -0.98
N TYR A 23 -33.64 26.25 -1.56
CA TYR A 23 -32.81 26.13 -2.74
C TYR A 23 -33.58 25.48 -3.88
N CYS A 24 -33.58 26.14 -5.05
CA CYS A 24 -34.07 25.50 -6.27
C CYS A 24 -33.04 25.63 -7.38
N TYR A 25 -32.71 24.49 -7.95
CA TYR A 25 -31.88 24.40 -9.15
C TYR A 25 -32.64 23.64 -10.23
N SER A 26 -32.65 24.17 -11.42
CA SER A 26 -33.15 23.46 -12.60
C SER A 26 -32.28 23.80 -13.79
N THR A 27 -31.82 22.80 -14.48
CA THR A 27 -31.14 22.91 -15.78
C THR A 27 -32.11 22.73 -16.95
N THR A 28 -33.42 22.58 -16.67
CA THR A 28 -34.45 22.46 -17.70
C THR A 28 -34.85 23.84 -18.24
N LYS A 29 -35.31 23.88 -19.50
CA LYS A 29 -35.80 25.13 -20.13
C LYS A 29 -37.05 25.67 -19.46
N ASN A 30 -37.75 24.91 -18.65
CA ASN A 30 -38.98 25.28 -17.99
C ASN A 30 -38.72 25.78 -16.57
N LYS A 31 -39.46 26.82 -16.16
CA LYS A 31 -39.43 27.32 -14.79
C LYS A 31 -39.88 26.22 -13.83
N PRO A 32 -39.12 25.92 -12.74
CA PRO A 32 -39.57 24.90 -11.79
C PRO A 32 -40.89 25.29 -11.15
N THR A 33 -41.85 24.39 -11.13
CA THR A 33 -43.18 24.58 -10.59
C THR A 33 -43.28 24.44 -9.06
N GLY A 34 -42.17 24.14 -8.38
CA GLY A 34 -42.13 23.98 -6.93
C GLY A 34 -40.82 24.40 -6.31
N VAL A 35 -40.92 24.95 -5.12
CA VAL A 35 -39.79 25.18 -4.22
C VAL A 35 -39.67 23.91 -3.37
N ARG A 36 -38.58 23.16 -3.53
CA ARG A 36 -38.26 22.16 -2.49
C ARG A 36 -37.88 22.91 -1.23
N LYS A 37 -38.79 23.00 -0.27
CA LYS A 37 -38.40 23.28 1.10
C LYS A 37 -37.40 22.19 1.48
N GLN A 38 -36.26 22.56 2.08
CA GLN A 38 -35.65 21.63 2.99
C GLN A 38 -36.71 21.44 4.09
N ASP A 39 -37.49 20.36 3.95
CA ASP A 39 -38.28 19.95 5.08
C ASP A 39 -37.34 19.87 6.25
N GLY A 40 -37.65 20.56 7.33
CA GLY A 40 -37.00 20.40 8.63
C GLY A 40 -37.30 19.01 9.21
N THR A 41 -37.49 18.00 8.35
CA THR A 41 -37.35 16.62 8.74
C THR A 41 -35.93 16.55 9.24
N GLU A 42 -35.80 16.65 10.56
CA GLU A 42 -34.65 16.14 11.29
C GLU A 42 -34.16 14.93 10.49
N LYS A 43 -32.93 15.03 9.95
CA LYS A 43 -32.25 13.83 9.47
C LYS A 43 -32.46 12.87 10.62
N ARG A 44 -33.32 11.85 10.46
CA ARG A 44 -33.48 10.82 11.45
C ARG A 44 -32.07 10.30 11.67
N LYS A 45 -31.41 10.86 12.68
CA LYS A 45 -30.21 10.28 13.24
C LYS A 45 -30.66 8.89 13.58
N GLY A 46 -30.21 7.89 12.83
CA GLY A 46 -30.42 6.51 13.21
C GLY A 46 -30.11 6.43 14.71
N PRO A 47 -30.76 5.62 15.49
CA PRO A 47 -30.69 5.65 16.93
C PRO A 47 -29.23 5.85 17.32
N ALA A 48 -28.91 6.98 17.96
CA ALA A 48 -27.56 7.26 18.41
C ALA A 48 -27.25 6.16 19.41
N LEU A 49 -26.54 5.14 18.95
CA LEU A 49 -26.08 4.06 19.80
C LEU A 49 -25.21 4.75 20.86
N LYS A 50 -25.78 4.94 22.06
CA LYS A 50 -25.08 5.54 23.19
C LYS A 50 -24.05 4.52 23.67
N PHE A 51 -22.88 4.50 23.04
CA PHE A 51 -21.76 3.73 23.53
C PHE A 51 -21.25 4.35 24.83
N LYS A 52 -21.52 3.70 25.94
CA LYS A 52 -20.95 4.01 27.27
C LYS A 52 -19.58 3.34 27.48
N ARG A 53 -18.92 2.80 26.46
CA ARG A 53 -17.59 2.21 26.63
C ARG A 53 -16.52 3.30 26.61
N LYS A 54 -15.78 3.41 27.70
CA LYS A 54 -14.47 4.07 27.73
C LYS A 54 -13.54 3.24 26.86
N LEU A 55 -13.02 3.85 25.78
CA LEU A 55 -12.02 3.24 24.91
C LEU A 55 -10.66 3.30 25.62
N ASP A 56 -10.38 2.34 26.48
CA ASP A 56 -9.09 2.21 27.16
C ASP A 56 -8.12 1.30 26.38
N SER A 57 -8.60 0.66 25.29
CA SER A 57 -7.76 -0.19 24.45
C SER A 57 -6.77 0.65 23.63
N LYS A 58 -5.56 0.10 23.45
CA LYS A 58 -4.55 0.60 22.54
C LYS A 58 -4.60 -0.09 21.17
N ILE A 59 -5.40 -1.14 21.02
CA ILE A 59 -5.52 -1.95 19.82
C ILE A 59 -6.96 -1.96 19.36
N PHE A 60 -7.18 -1.59 18.11
CA PHE A 60 -8.50 -1.53 17.48
C PHE A 60 -8.53 -2.41 16.25
N VAL A 61 -9.60 -3.17 16.10
CA VAL A 61 -9.90 -3.96 14.90
C VAL A 61 -11.12 -3.35 14.24
N VAL A 62 -10.94 -2.75 13.08
CA VAL A 62 -12.01 -2.04 12.37
C VAL A 62 -12.39 -2.81 11.12
N THR A 63 -13.63 -3.27 11.05
CA THR A 63 -14.20 -3.93 9.86
C THR A 63 -15.49 -3.21 9.43
N ALA A 64 -16.17 -3.72 8.42
CA ALA A 64 -17.44 -3.16 7.97
C ALA A 64 -18.49 -4.26 7.76
N ALA A 65 -19.75 -3.88 7.83
CA ALA A 65 -20.89 -4.77 7.57
C ALA A 65 -21.81 -4.17 6.51
N GLN A 66 -22.18 -4.97 5.50
CA GLN A 66 -23.20 -4.59 4.54
C GLN A 66 -24.60 -4.61 5.18
N ASN A 67 -25.46 -3.68 4.75
CA ASN A 67 -26.87 -3.65 5.17
C ASN A 67 -27.58 -4.96 4.85
N ALA A 68 -28.42 -5.45 5.75
CA ALA A 68 -29.25 -6.65 5.64
C ALA A 68 -28.48 -7.89 5.13
N THR A 69 -27.22 -8.02 5.52
CA THR A 69 -26.33 -9.10 5.07
C THR A 69 -25.75 -9.84 6.28
N PRO A 70 -25.85 -11.17 6.33
CA PRO A 70 -25.32 -11.94 7.44
C PRO A 70 -23.79 -11.87 7.50
N VAL A 71 -23.24 -12.01 8.70
CA VAL A 71 -21.81 -12.15 8.91
C VAL A 71 -21.32 -13.49 8.33
N HIS A 72 -20.07 -13.53 7.90
CA HIS A 72 -19.38 -14.79 7.64
C HIS A 72 -19.01 -15.39 9.00
N LYS A 73 -19.67 -16.47 9.38
CA LYS A 73 -19.65 -17.01 10.75
C LYS A 73 -18.23 -17.34 11.23
N GLU A 74 -17.46 -18.02 10.42
CA GLU A 74 -16.11 -18.45 10.76
C GLU A 74 -15.16 -17.25 10.86
N PHE A 75 -15.26 -16.28 9.95
CA PHE A 75 -14.46 -15.06 10.03
C PHE A 75 -14.85 -14.20 11.24
N TRP A 76 -16.14 -14.12 11.56
CA TRP A 76 -16.61 -13.42 12.75
C TRP A 76 -16.05 -14.04 14.03
N ALA A 77 -16.11 -15.37 14.14
CA ALA A 77 -15.53 -16.09 15.27
C ALA A 77 -14.01 -15.87 15.37
N ALA A 78 -13.29 -15.89 14.23
CA ALA A 78 -11.86 -15.63 14.21
C ALA A 78 -11.52 -14.18 14.61
N LEU A 79 -12.34 -13.19 14.22
CA LEU A 79 -12.18 -11.80 14.69
C LEU A 79 -12.40 -11.66 16.20
N LEU A 80 -13.40 -12.34 16.75
CA LEU A 80 -13.64 -12.33 18.20
C LEU A 80 -12.49 -13.00 18.96
N GLN A 81 -12.02 -14.17 18.49
CA GLN A 81 -10.84 -14.85 19.03
C GLN A 81 -9.61 -13.92 19.03
N TYR A 82 -9.37 -13.23 17.90
CA TYR A 82 -8.27 -12.27 17.79
C TYR A 82 -8.40 -11.11 18.79
N CYS A 83 -9.59 -10.52 18.89
CA CYS A 83 -9.83 -9.39 19.78
C CYS A 83 -9.67 -9.79 21.25
N GLU A 84 -10.16 -10.96 21.64
CA GLU A 84 -9.99 -11.48 22.98
C GLU A 84 -8.51 -11.74 23.29
N PHE A 85 -7.80 -12.43 22.39
CA PHE A 85 -6.38 -12.75 22.53
C PHE A 85 -5.50 -11.50 22.65
N ARG A 86 -5.81 -10.43 21.88
CA ARG A 86 -5.05 -9.18 21.84
C ARG A 86 -5.52 -8.13 22.86
N GLY A 87 -6.61 -8.35 23.57
CA GLY A 87 -7.28 -7.29 24.32
C GLY A 87 -7.72 -6.11 23.42
N ALA A 88 -8.08 -6.40 22.17
CA ALA A 88 -8.41 -5.40 21.16
C ALA A 88 -9.90 -5.07 21.16
N GLU A 89 -10.25 -3.83 20.78
CA GLU A 89 -11.63 -3.40 20.60
C GLU A 89 -12.07 -3.59 19.16
N LEU A 90 -13.18 -4.33 18.98
CA LEU A 90 -13.78 -4.55 17.66
C LEU A 90 -14.77 -3.43 17.33
N MET A 91 -14.58 -2.79 16.19
CA MET A 91 -15.43 -1.73 15.64
C MET A 91 -15.94 -2.15 14.28
N VAL A 92 -17.25 -2.18 14.09
CA VAL A 92 -17.90 -2.53 12.81
C VAL A 92 -18.56 -1.30 12.22
N ILE A 93 -18.05 -0.80 11.11
CA ILE A 93 -18.64 0.32 10.39
C ILE A 93 -19.83 -0.18 9.57
N PRO A 94 -21.07 0.31 9.84
CA PRO A 94 -22.21 -0.02 9.03
C PRO A 94 -22.10 0.64 7.65
N ILE A 95 -22.12 -0.13 6.58
CA ILE A 95 -22.20 0.38 5.20
C ILE A 95 -23.65 0.77 4.94
N ARG A 96 -24.00 1.98 5.30
CA ARG A 96 -25.36 2.56 5.25
C ARG A 96 -25.75 2.93 3.82
N TYR A 97 -25.84 1.95 2.99
CA TYR A 97 -26.15 2.15 1.61
C TYR A 97 -27.25 1.19 1.18
N LYS A 98 -28.30 1.75 0.59
CA LYS A 98 -29.30 0.93 -0.09
C LYS A 98 -28.60 0.28 -1.27
N ASN A 99 -28.35 -1.03 -1.18
CA ASN A 99 -27.61 -1.74 -2.19
C ASN A 99 -28.57 -2.30 -3.26
N PRO A 100 -28.77 -1.61 -4.39
CA PRO A 100 -29.65 -2.07 -5.46
C PRO A 100 -29.08 -3.31 -6.18
N THR A 101 -27.82 -3.65 -5.90
CA THR A 101 -27.16 -4.82 -6.48
C THR A 101 -27.21 -6.05 -5.57
N SER A 102 -27.79 -5.95 -4.38
CA SER A 102 -27.90 -7.07 -3.45
C SER A 102 -28.86 -8.15 -3.95
N ARG A 103 -28.52 -9.40 -3.68
CA ARG A 103 -29.40 -10.56 -3.90
C ARG A 103 -30.45 -10.74 -2.80
N TRP A 104 -30.28 -10.05 -1.66
CA TRP A 104 -31.16 -10.18 -0.51
C TRP A 104 -32.27 -9.14 -0.58
N GLU A 105 -33.50 -9.57 -0.52
CA GLU A 105 -34.66 -8.70 -0.63
C GLU A 105 -34.66 -7.61 0.46
N GLN A 106 -34.30 -7.98 1.69
CA GLN A 106 -34.24 -7.05 2.82
C GLN A 106 -33.22 -5.91 2.60
N SER A 107 -32.18 -6.13 1.81
CA SER A 107 -31.19 -5.08 1.54
C SER A 107 -31.72 -3.95 0.67
N GLN A 108 -32.87 -4.15 0.04
CA GLN A 108 -33.57 -3.13 -0.75
C GLN A 108 -34.59 -2.35 0.10
N ALA A 109 -34.85 -2.78 1.34
CA ALA A 109 -35.74 -2.09 2.25
C ALA A 109 -35.24 -0.69 2.58
N ASN A 110 -36.16 0.22 2.89
CA ASN A 110 -35.81 1.59 3.30
C ASN A 110 -35.20 1.64 4.71
N GLU A 111 -35.43 0.61 5.51
CA GLU A 111 -34.90 0.49 6.87
C GLU A 111 -33.52 -0.14 6.85
N GLU A 112 -32.61 0.47 7.64
CA GLU A 112 -31.27 -0.07 7.86
C GLU A 112 -31.36 -1.23 8.85
N SER A 113 -30.97 -2.43 8.43
CA SER A 113 -30.93 -3.63 9.25
C SER A 113 -29.52 -4.21 9.27
N TRP A 114 -28.99 -4.48 10.47
CA TRP A 114 -27.65 -5.00 10.66
C TRP A 114 -27.69 -6.35 11.35
N MET A 115 -27.07 -7.35 10.74
CA MET A 115 -26.96 -8.71 11.29
C MET A 115 -25.67 -8.89 12.11
N VAL A 116 -25.19 -7.80 12.69
CA VAL A 116 -24.05 -7.74 13.60
C VAL A 116 -24.60 -7.28 14.96
N PRO A 117 -24.14 -7.85 16.09
CA PRO A 117 -24.55 -7.38 17.42
C PRO A 117 -24.32 -5.88 17.59
N SER A 118 -25.30 -5.18 18.14
CA SER A 118 -25.34 -3.71 18.16
C SER A 118 -24.19 -3.08 18.94
N GLU A 119 -23.63 -3.80 19.89
CA GLU A 119 -22.48 -3.35 20.69
C GLU A 119 -21.20 -3.16 19.89
N TYR A 120 -21.06 -3.82 18.72
CA TYR A 120 -19.91 -3.67 17.82
C TYR A 120 -20.14 -2.61 16.73
N LEU A 121 -21.40 -2.18 16.51
CA LEU A 121 -21.72 -1.23 15.45
C LEU A 121 -21.23 0.18 15.79
N TRP A 122 -20.47 0.77 14.86
CA TRP A 122 -19.87 2.08 15.02
C TRP A 122 -20.25 3.00 13.83
N ASN A 123 -21.21 3.89 14.05
CA ASN A 123 -21.80 4.75 13.01
C ASN A 123 -21.47 6.24 13.15
N VAL A 124 -20.46 6.56 13.95
CA VAL A 124 -20.01 7.92 14.20
C VAL A 124 -18.53 8.07 13.85
N ARG A 125 -18.09 9.30 13.62
CA ARG A 125 -16.67 9.63 13.46
C ARG A 125 -15.97 9.52 14.82
N LYS A 126 -14.79 8.85 14.85
CA LYS A 126 -14.03 8.65 16.07
C LYS A 126 -12.53 8.73 15.83
N SER A 127 -11.87 9.70 16.41
CA SER A 127 -10.40 9.73 16.47
C SER A 127 -9.92 8.68 17.47
N LEU A 128 -9.00 7.82 17.02
CA LEU A 128 -8.33 6.82 17.86
C LEU A 128 -7.13 7.44 18.58
N ASN A 129 -6.42 8.32 17.88
CA ASN A 129 -5.47 9.28 18.45
C ASN A 129 -5.48 10.57 17.61
N LYS A 130 -4.51 11.47 17.81
CA LYS A 130 -4.44 12.74 17.07
C LYS A 130 -4.11 12.60 15.57
N ASN A 131 -3.72 11.42 15.09
CA ASN A 131 -3.24 11.20 13.73
C ASN A 131 -4.06 10.18 12.93
N ILE A 132 -5.08 9.53 13.53
CA ILE A 132 -5.94 8.57 12.83
C ILE A 132 -7.38 8.60 13.34
N VAL A 133 -8.32 8.59 12.41
CA VAL A 133 -9.76 8.65 12.64
C VAL A 133 -10.52 7.54 11.91
N VAL A 134 -11.50 6.96 12.58
CA VAL A 134 -12.48 6.05 11.97
C VAL A 134 -13.67 6.87 11.48
N LEU A 135 -14.02 6.75 10.20
CA LEU A 135 -15.10 7.48 9.54
C LEU A 135 -16.39 6.63 9.47
N GLY A 136 -16.94 6.26 10.64
CA GLY A 136 -18.17 5.48 10.72
C GLY A 136 -19.42 6.23 10.24
N ASP A 137 -19.35 7.56 10.15
CA ASP A 137 -20.41 8.44 9.66
C ASP A 137 -20.49 8.54 8.14
N ILE A 138 -19.48 8.03 7.42
CA ILE A 138 -19.40 8.13 5.96
C ILE A 138 -19.97 6.87 5.30
N LYS A 139 -20.85 7.10 4.31
CA LYS A 139 -21.45 6.04 3.49
C LYS A 139 -20.72 5.94 2.15
N VAL A 140 -20.15 4.77 1.87
CA VAL A 140 -19.52 4.47 0.59
C VAL A 140 -20.27 3.34 -0.09
N GLN A 141 -20.52 3.47 -1.39
CA GLN A 141 -21.21 2.45 -2.16
C GLN A 141 -20.37 1.15 -2.24
N PRO A 142 -20.90 -0.04 -1.88
CA PRO A 142 -20.13 -1.30 -1.88
C PRO A 142 -19.51 -1.68 -3.23
N THR A 143 -20.04 -1.16 -4.32
CA THR A 143 -19.54 -1.36 -5.69
C THR A 143 -18.64 -0.24 -6.20
N ALA A 144 -18.25 0.71 -5.33
CA ALA A 144 -17.36 1.80 -5.72
C ALA A 144 -16.00 1.28 -6.21
N THR A 145 -15.57 1.76 -7.37
CA THR A 145 -14.28 1.34 -7.96
C THR A 145 -13.10 1.84 -7.14
N SER A 146 -13.16 3.08 -6.65
CA SER A 146 -12.11 3.71 -5.84
C SER A 146 -12.71 4.33 -4.58
N PRO A 147 -13.00 3.54 -3.54
CA PRO A 147 -13.69 3.98 -2.34
C PRO A 147 -12.95 5.03 -1.50
N VAL A 148 -11.63 5.18 -1.66
CA VAL A 148 -10.82 6.16 -0.93
C VAL A 148 -10.64 7.49 -1.66
N THR A 149 -11.09 7.61 -2.92
CA THR A 149 -10.92 8.81 -3.72
C THR A 149 -11.87 9.93 -3.28
N GLY A 150 -11.36 11.16 -3.18
CA GLY A 150 -12.14 12.34 -2.79
C GLY A 150 -12.19 12.59 -1.28
N PHE A 151 -11.54 11.73 -0.48
CA PHE A 151 -11.47 11.88 0.97
C PHE A 151 -10.18 12.52 1.48
N GLU A 152 -9.29 12.96 0.59
CA GLU A 152 -7.97 13.48 0.92
C GLU A 152 -8.03 14.69 1.88
N GLY A 153 -9.04 15.54 1.72
CA GLY A 153 -9.21 16.75 2.55
C GLY A 153 -10.11 16.58 3.78
N ILE A 154 -10.92 15.52 3.84
CA ILE A 154 -12.05 15.43 4.80
C ILE A 154 -11.64 15.33 6.27
N THR A 155 -10.43 14.86 6.52
CA THR A 155 -9.86 14.68 7.88
C THR A 155 -8.69 15.62 8.13
N HIS A 156 -8.54 16.65 7.31
CA HIS A 156 -7.39 17.56 7.38
C HIS A 156 -6.06 16.79 7.38
N GLY A 157 -5.31 16.78 8.48
CA GLY A 157 -4.02 16.08 8.62
C GLY A 157 -4.12 14.62 9.10
N GLU A 158 -5.29 14.17 9.56
CA GLU A 158 -5.44 12.83 10.13
C GLU A 158 -5.57 11.76 9.03
N SER A 159 -4.97 10.60 9.27
CA SER A 159 -5.24 9.36 8.53
C SER A 159 -6.67 8.91 8.74
N ALA A 160 -7.23 8.14 7.80
CA ALA A 160 -8.64 7.79 7.83
C ALA A 160 -8.89 6.31 7.52
N ILE A 161 -9.83 5.70 8.24
CA ILE A 161 -10.35 4.37 7.97
C ILE A 161 -11.82 4.48 7.57
N LEU A 162 -12.16 3.95 6.38
CA LEU A 162 -13.51 3.92 5.84
C LEU A 162 -14.03 2.48 5.78
N GLY A 163 -15.30 2.28 6.12
CA GLY A 163 -15.97 1.00 5.93
C GLY A 163 -16.26 0.72 4.45
N HIS A 164 -15.68 -0.35 3.91
CA HIS A 164 -15.96 -0.79 2.54
C HIS A 164 -15.59 -2.25 2.34
N THR A 165 -16.32 -2.94 1.46
CA THR A 165 -16.11 -4.37 1.16
C THR A 165 -14.83 -4.67 0.38
N LYS A 166 -14.31 -3.70 -0.36
CA LYS A 166 -13.06 -3.79 -1.12
C LYS A 166 -11.92 -3.22 -0.29
N LEU A 167 -10.79 -3.90 -0.26
CA LEU A 167 -9.59 -3.39 0.37
C LEU A 167 -8.83 -2.45 -0.59
N GLN A 168 -8.59 -1.23 -0.12
CA GLN A 168 -7.79 -0.21 -0.81
C GLN A 168 -7.03 0.64 0.20
N LEU A 169 -5.80 1.03 -0.14
CA LEU A 169 -4.98 1.92 0.67
C LEU A 169 -4.30 2.96 -0.23
N LYS A 170 -4.32 4.20 0.21
CA LYS A 170 -3.67 5.33 -0.43
C LYS A 170 -2.93 6.16 0.61
N VAL A 171 -1.69 6.54 0.32
CA VAL A 171 -0.97 7.55 1.10
C VAL A 171 -1.15 8.92 0.43
N VAL A 172 -1.49 9.92 1.21
CA VAL A 172 -1.70 11.30 0.76
C VAL A 172 -0.43 12.09 1.05
N ALA A 173 0.03 12.85 0.06
CA ALA A 173 1.20 13.71 0.23
C ALA A 173 0.95 14.76 1.34
N THR A 174 1.87 14.83 2.30
CA THR A 174 1.83 15.79 3.41
C THR A 174 3.08 16.68 3.37
N PRO A 175 3.02 17.91 3.90
CA PRO A 175 4.22 18.75 4.04
C PRO A 175 5.32 18.02 4.81
N GLN A 176 6.58 18.30 4.48
CA GLN A 176 7.74 17.73 5.15
C GLN A 176 7.67 17.94 6.67
N GLY A 177 8.06 16.92 7.44
CA GLY A 177 8.01 16.94 8.90
C GLY A 177 6.62 16.79 9.53
N LYS A 178 5.56 16.59 8.72
CA LYS A 178 4.23 16.21 9.21
C LYS A 178 4.09 14.70 9.27
N TYR A 179 3.18 14.23 10.14
CA TYR A 179 2.87 12.82 10.23
C TYR A 179 2.30 12.29 8.89
N PRO A 180 2.68 11.10 8.43
CA PRO A 180 2.18 10.57 7.17
C PRO A 180 0.67 10.35 7.25
N LYS A 181 -0.03 10.65 6.15
CA LYS A 181 -1.47 10.52 6.05
C LYS A 181 -1.86 9.32 5.18
N ILE A 182 -2.48 8.32 5.81
CA ILE A 182 -2.94 7.09 5.16
C ILE A 182 -4.46 7.09 5.12
N ILE A 183 -5.06 6.80 3.98
CA ILE A 183 -6.49 6.54 3.84
C ILE A 183 -6.66 5.08 3.42
N THR A 184 -7.41 4.30 4.20
CA THR A 184 -7.62 2.87 3.93
C THR A 184 -9.07 2.48 4.11
N THR A 185 -9.46 1.41 3.44
CA THR A 185 -10.70 0.69 3.69
C THR A 185 -10.46 -0.56 4.51
N THR A 186 -11.52 -1.13 5.05
CA THR A 186 -11.44 -2.23 6.01
C THR A 186 -11.55 -3.63 5.40
N GLY A 187 -12.22 -3.80 4.26
CA GLY A 187 -12.88 -5.06 3.97
C GLY A 187 -14.19 -5.18 4.77
N ALA A 188 -14.84 -6.33 4.75
CA ALA A 188 -16.09 -6.54 5.46
C ALA A 188 -16.11 -7.87 6.22
N CYS A 189 -16.92 -7.93 7.30
CA CYS A 189 -17.18 -9.17 8.04
C CYS A 189 -18.40 -9.95 7.52
N THR A 190 -19.13 -9.40 6.54
CA THR A 190 -20.34 -10.00 5.97
C THR A 190 -20.01 -10.91 4.77
N VAL A 191 -20.90 -11.84 4.49
CA VAL A 191 -20.82 -12.66 3.27
C VAL A 191 -21.02 -11.82 2.01
N LYS A 192 -20.68 -12.37 0.85
CA LYS A 192 -20.89 -11.71 -0.45
C LYS A 192 -22.39 -11.58 -0.75
N ASN A 193 -22.88 -10.38 -0.95
CA ASN A 193 -24.28 -10.07 -1.21
C ASN A 193 -24.39 -9.06 -2.35
N TYR A 194 -24.44 -9.56 -3.59
CA TYR A 194 -24.47 -8.75 -4.81
C TYR A 194 -25.43 -9.35 -5.84
N THR A 195 -25.96 -8.51 -6.73
CA THR A 195 -26.77 -8.95 -7.87
C THR A 195 -25.91 -9.47 -9.02
N ASP A 196 -26.55 -10.08 -10.03
CA ASP A 196 -25.87 -10.58 -11.24
C ASP A 196 -25.53 -9.49 -12.27
N THR A 197 -25.73 -8.22 -11.94
CA THR A 197 -25.30 -7.09 -12.78
C THR A 197 -23.77 -7.02 -12.87
N ARG A 198 -23.25 -6.37 -13.92
CA ARG A 198 -21.80 -6.15 -14.06
C ARG A 198 -21.18 -5.49 -12.81
N ALA A 199 -21.84 -4.48 -12.25
CA ALA A 199 -21.36 -3.81 -11.04
C ALA A 199 -21.39 -4.76 -9.82
N GLY A 200 -22.45 -5.58 -9.69
CA GLY A 200 -22.54 -6.58 -8.65
C GLY A 200 -21.46 -7.65 -8.76
N LYS A 201 -21.19 -8.16 -9.96
CA LYS A 201 -20.12 -9.16 -10.19
C LYS A 201 -18.73 -8.60 -9.89
N LEU A 202 -18.44 -7.34 -10.25
CA LEU A 202 -17.19 -6.68 -9.87
C LEU A 202 -17.09 -6.48 -8.35
N GLY A 203 -18.19 -6.07 -7.70
CA GLY A 203 -18.24 -5.96 -6.23
C GLY A 203 -18.01 -7.31 -5.55
N GLU A 204 -18.64 -8.39 -6.05
CA GLU A 204 -18.44 -9.75 -5.56
C GLU A 204 -17.00 -10.23 -5.70
N PHE A 205 -16.37 -9.94 -6.86
CA PHE A 205 -14.99 -10.31 -7.13
C PHE A 205 -13.99 -9.61 -6.16
N HIS A 206 -14.21 -8.32 -5.91
CA HIS A 206 -13.32 -7.54 -5.04
C HIS A 206 -13.70 -7.60 -3.55
N HIS A 207 -14.79 -8.28 -3.20
CA HIS A 207 -15.21 -8.41 -1.81
C HIS A 207 -14.14 -9.17 -1.00
N THR A 208 -13.64 -8.53 0.03
CA THR A 208 -12.62 -9.05 0.93
C THR A 208 -13.20 -9.26 2.32
N LEU A 209 -13.12 -10.49 2.82
CA LEU A 209 -13.28 -10.73 4.26
C LEU A 209 -12.06 -10.14 4.95
N GLY A 210 -12.24 -9.04 5.67
CA GLY A 210 -11.09 -8.30 6.18
C GLY A 210 -11.41 -7.29 7.26
N ALA A 211 -10.33 -6.80 7.87
CA ALA A 211 -10.34 -5.73 8.85
C ALA A 211 -9.03 -4.94 8.80
N ALA A 212 -9.04 -3.72 9.33
CA ALA A 212 -7.85 -2.94 9.62
C ALA A 212 -7.51 -3.08 11.11
N VAL A 213 -6.29 -3.48 11.43
CA VAL A 213 -5.75 -3.48 12.80
C VAL A 213 -4.99 -2.18 13.01
N VAL A 214 -5.32 -1.47 14.07
CA VAL A 214 -4.65 -0.23 14.48
C VAL A 214 -4.10 -0.40 15.89
N GLU A 215 -2.79 -0.26 16.01
CA GLU A 215 -2.10 -0.24 17.31
C GLU A 215 -1.68 1.19 17.62
N ILE A 216 -2.04 1.72 18.79
CA ILE A 216 -1.79 3.11 19.20
C ILE A 216 -0.61 3.17 20.16
N ASP A 217 0.45 3.87 19.77
CA ASP A 217 1.62 4.19 20.59
C ASP A 217 1.77 5.72 20.73
N GLY A 218 1.04 6.30 21.67
CA GLY A 218 0.98 7.75 21.85
C GLY A 218 0.50 8.48 20.59
N PRO A 219 1.35 9.33 19.98
CA PRO A 219 0.99 9.99 18.71
C PRO A 219 1.11 9.08 17.49
N ARG A 220 1.87 7.98 17.58
CA ARG A 220 2.05 7.01 16.49
C ARG A 220 0.87 6.05 16.44
N PHE A 221 0.70 5.44 15.27
CA PHE A 221 -0.16 4.28 15.09
C PHE A 221 0.50 3.33 14.08
N HIS A 222 0.30 2.04 14.28
CA HIS A 222 0.70 1.00 13.35
C HIS A 222 -0.55 0.41 12.73
N LEU A 223 -0.63 0.43 11.39
CA LEU A 223 -1.79 0.00 10.63
C LEU A 223 -1.42 -1.24 9.81
N ARG A 224 -2.21 -2.32 9.99
CA ARG A 224 -2.12 -3.54 9.20
C ARG A 224 -3.48 -3.95 8.67
N GLN A 225 -3.49 -4.81 7.66
CA GLN A 225 -4.71 -5.35 7.08
C GLN A 225 -4.85 -6.83 7.42
N ILE A 226 -5.92 -7.20 8.10
CA ILE A 226 -6.42 -8.57 8.13
C ILE A 226 -7.07 -8.85 6.79
N ASN A 227 -6.71 -9.97 6.17
CA ASN A 227 -7.24 -10.43 4.90
C ASN A 227 -7.46 -11.95 5.01
N ALA A 228 -8.71 -12.35 5.25
CA ALA A 228 -9.03 -13.73 5.54
C ALA A 228 -9.07 -14.61 4.28
N SER A 229 -8.88 -15.89 4.49
CA SER A 229 -9.13 -16.94 3.52
C SER A 229 -10.63 -17.20 3.35
N LYS A 230 -11.01 -18.05 2.40
CA LYS A 230 -12.42 -18.39 2.15
C LYS A 230 -13.08 -19.10 3.34
N ASP A 231 -12.29 -19.80 4.14
CA ASP A 231 -12.70 -20.48 5.37
C ASP A 231 -12.85 -19.55 6.57
N GLY A 232 -12.63 -18.25 6.38
CA GLY A 232 -12.69 -17.24 7.44
C GLY A 232 -11.42 -17.12 8.27
N SER A 233 -10.45 -18.04 8.15
CA SER A 233 -9.19 -17.97 8.88
C SER A 233 -8.27 -16.88 8.32
N PHE A 234 -7.43 -16.30 9.18
CA PHE A 234 -6.45 -15.29 8.78
C PHE A 234 -5.17 -15.37 9.62
N TYR A 235 -4.14 -14.68 9.13
CA TYR A 235 -2.89 -14.48 9.84
C TYR A 235 -2.73 -13.01 10.23
N ASP A 236 -2.12 -12.76 11.38
CA ASP A 236 -1.58 -11.44 11.76
C ASP A 236 -0.33 -11.59 12.63
N ILE A 237 0.37 -10.48 12.82
CA ILE A 237 1.56 -10.40 13.66
C ILE A 237 1.13 -10.08 15.09
N VAL A 238 1.51 -10.92 16.02
CA VAL A 238 1.26 -10.75 17.44
C VAL A 238 2.56 -10.92 18.21
N GLU A 239 3.00 -9.90 18.94
CA GLU A 239 4.24 -9.91 19.74
C GLU A 239 5.50 -10.31 18.93
N GLY A 240 5.47 -10.07 17.62
CA GLY A 240 6.58 -10.43 16.71
C GLY A 240 6.47 -11.80 16.08
N GLU A 241 5.44 -12.58 16.40
CA GLU A 241 5.16 -13.87 15.79
C GLU A 241 4.00 -13.78 14.80
N VAL A 242 4.00 -14.62 13.78
CA VAL A 242 2.89 -14.75 12.84
C VAL A 242 1.93 -15.81 13.33
N MET A 243 0.74 -15.39 13.73
CA MET A 243 -0.28 -16.28 14.28
C MET A 243 -1.47 -16.46 13.34
N LYS A 244 -2.02 -17.68 13.31
CA LYS A 244 -3.22 -18.05 12.57
C LYS A 244 -4.44 -18.09 13.49
N PHE A 245 -5.48 -17.36 13.14
CA PHE A 245 -6.76 -17.29 13.84
C PHE A 245 -7.82 -18.03 13.02
N THR A 246 -8.49 -19.01 13.64
CA THR A 246 -9.49 -19.87 12.97
C THR A 246 -10.89 -19.71 13.54
N GLY A 247 -11.03 -19.08 14.70
CA GLY A 247 -12.30 -18.91 15.41
C GLY A 247 -12.78 -20.18 16.13
N LEU A 248 -11.94 -21.19 16.27
CA LEU A 248 -12.29 -22.36 17.07
C LEU A 248 -12.23 -21.99 18.55
N ILE A 249 -13.33 -22.21 19.26
CA ILE A 249 -13.48 -21.87 20.68
C ILE A 249 -12.56 -22.81 21.49
N GLY A 250 -11.73 -22.22 22.34
CA GLY A 250 -10.82 -22.96 23.22
C GLY A 250 -9.48 -23.34 22.60
N ASP A 251 -9.30 -23.09 21.30
CA ASP A 251 -8.01 -23.32 20.65
C ASP A 251 -7.11 -22.08 20.74
N MET A 252 -5.84 -22.31 21.09
CA MET A 252 -4.81 -21.28 20.95
C MET A 252 -4.54 -21.01 19.47
N PRO A 253 -4.27 -19.73 19.08
CA PRO A 253 -3.87 -19.42 17.72
C PRO A 253 -2.63 -20.23 17.31
N GLY A 254 -2.64 -20.75 16.08
CA GLY A 254 -1.50 -21.46 15.55
C GLY A 254 -0.35 -20.51 15.21
N ILE A 255 0.89 -20.87 15.53
CA ILE A 255 2.09 -20.08 15.20
C ILE A 255 2.64 -20.56 13.87
N ALA A 256 2.92 -19.64 12.95
CA ALA A 256 3.68 -19.91 11.73
C ALA A 256 5.17 -19.71 12.00
N MET A 257 5.95 -20.79 11.86
CA MET A 257 7.40 -20.79 12.11
C MET A 257 8.19 -19.90 11.16
N ALA A 258 7.63 -19.59 9.98
CA ALA A 258 8.22 -18.73 8.96
C ALA A 258 7.14 -18.14 8.06
N ILE A 259 7.39 -16.97 7.48
CA ILE A 259 6.55 -16.43 6.41
C ILE A 259 7.13 -16.80 5.04
N PRO A 260 6.29 -17.04 4.01
CA PRO A 260 6.74 -17.34 2.66
C PRO A 260 7.62 -16.25 2.05
N GLY A 261 7.36 -14.98 2.34
CA GLY A 261 8.19 -13.92 1.80
C GLY A 261 7.93 -12.53 2.38
N ILE A 262 8.94 -11.69 2.23
CA ILE A 262 8.88 -10.25 2.46
C ILE A 262 9.41 -9.51 1.23
N VAL A 263 8.67 -8.51 0.79
CA VAL A 263 9.12 -7.57 -0.24
C VAL A 263 9.52 -6.28 0.48
N MET A 264 10.79 -5.93 0.33
CA MET A 264 11.37 -4.75 0.98
C MET A 264 10.90 -3.46 0.30
N GLY A 265 10.77 -2.39 1.06
CA GLY A 265 10.74 -1.04 0.48
C GLY A 265 12.03 -0.75 -0.28
N ASP A 266 11.96 0.08 -1.31
CA ASP A 266 13.11 0.43 -2.16
C ASP A 266 14.32 0.76 -1.28
N THR A 267 15.41 0.03 -1.48
CA THR A 267 16.46 -0.07 -0.46
C THR A 267 17.40 1.13 -0.47
N HIS A 268 17.95 1.47 -1.64
CA HIS A 268 18.91 2.56 -1.83
C HIS A 268 19.97 2.59 -0.72
N VAL A 269 20.86 1.64 -0.73
CA VAL A 269 21.81 1.35 0.36
C VAL A 269 22.55 2.59 0.87
N GLU A 270 22.96 3.49 -0.02
CA GLU A 270 23.65 4.74 0.39
C GLU A 270 22.74 5.71 1.17
N GLY A 271 21.44 5.61 0.96
CA GLY A 271 20.45 6.51 1.53
C GLY A 271 19.57 5.88 2.60
N ILE A 272 19.85 4.64 2.98
CA ILE A 272 19.03 3.91 3.95
C ILE A 272 18.94 4.68 5.28
N ASP A 273 17.76 4.66 5.86
CA ASP A 273 17.55 5.23 7.19
C ASP A 273 18.06 4.26 8.26
N PRO A 274 18.99 4.66 9.16
CA PRO A 274 19.55 3.75 10.16
C PRO A 274 18.49 3.15 11.11
N ASP A 275 17.42 3.89 11.41
CA ASP A 275 16.37 3.38 12.28
C ASP A 275 15.49 2.36 11.54
N VAL A 276 15.27 2.56 10.24
CA VAL A 276 14.58 1.59 9.37
C VAL A 276 15.45 0.34 9.18
N GLU A 277 16.74 0.51 8.93
CA GLU A 277 17.70 -0.60 8.83
C GLU A 277 17.69 -1.45 10.10
N ARG A 278 17.80 -0.79 11.27
CA ARG A 278 17.74 -1.48 12.57
C ARG A 278 16.42 -2.24 12.74
N ALA A 279 15.27 -1.58 12.57
CA ALA A 279 13.96 -2.21 12.72
C ALA A 279 13.79 -3.40 11.77
N THR A 280 14.27 -3.27 10.53
CA THR A 280 14.16 -4.31 9.52
C THR A 280 15.04 -5.52 9.84
N PHE A 281 16.35 -5.32 10.04
CA PHE A 281 17.31 -6.42 10.11
C PHE A 281 17.62 -6.91 11.53
N LYS A 282 17.22 -6.16 12.57
CA LYS A 282 17.38 -6.60 13.97
C LYS A 282 16.06 -7.04 14.62
N GLU A 283 14.91 -6.69 14.02
CA GLU A 283 13.60 -7.02 14.59
C GLU A 283 12.73 -7.77 13.57
N ILE A 284 12.31 -7.15 12.46
CA ILE A 284 11.33 -7.70 11.52
C ILE A 284 11.82 -9.04 10.92
N ILE A 285 12.99 -9.03 10.28
CA ILE A 285 13.53 -10.23 9.62
C ILE A 285 13.78 -11.38 10.62
N PRO A 286 14.47 -11.16 11.77
CA PRO A 286 14.69 -12.23 12.73
C PRO A 286 13.41 -12.80 13.37
N GLN A 287 12.41 -11.95 13.63
CA GLN A 287 11.14 -12.38 14.26
C GLN A 287 10.23 -13.11 13.29
N LEU A 288 10.12 -12.64 12.05
CA LEU A 288 9.19 -13.20 11.07
C LEU A 288 9.79 -14.33 10.24
N ASN A 289 11.11 -14.51 10.28
CA ASN A 289 11.85 -15.58 9.64
C ASN A 289 11.40 -15.85 8.18
N PRO A 290 11.52 -14.87 7.26
CA PRO A 290 11.03 -15.03 5.89
C PRO A 290 11.84 -16.09 5.12
N SER A 291 11.16 -16.97 4.39
CA SER A 291 11.80 -17.92 3.48
C SER A 291 12.42 -17.22 2.27
N LYS A 292 11.84 -16.08 1.85
CA LYS A 292 12.31 -15.28 0.71
C LYS A 292 12.30 -13.79 1.04
N ILE A 293 13.34 -13.07 0.59
CA ILE A 293 13.46 -11.62 0.68
C ILE A 293 13.61 -11.06 -0.74
N PHE A 294 12.83 -10.04 -1.08
CA PHE A 294 12.91 -9.35 -2.37
C PHE A 294 13.44 -7.94 -2.18
N TRP A 295 14.52 -7.63 -2.89
CA TRP A 295 15.24 -6.36 -2.83
C TRP A 295 14.93 -5.53 -4.07
N HIS A 296 14.34 -4.35 -3.87
CA HIS A 296 14.04 -3.38 -4.90
C HIS A 296 14.97 -2.19 -4.81
N ASP A 297 15.35 -1.59 -5.95
CA ASP A 297 16.21 -0.41 -6.05
C ASP A 297 17.36 -0.46 -5.04
N LEU A 298 18.28 -1.39 -5.27
CA LEU A 298 19.37 -1.67 -4.34
C LEU A 298 20.37 -0.52 -4.25
N GLU A 299 20.77 0.02 -5.43
CA GLU A 299 21.68 1.15 -5.53
C GLU A 299 20.93 2.49 -5.49
N ASP A 300 21.58 3.54 -5.01
CA ASP A 300 21.17 4.94 -5.20
C ASP A 300 21.84 5.54 -6.46
N GLY A 301 22.94 4.94 -6.87
CA GLY A 301 23.67 5.30 -8.08
C GLY A 301 24.29 6.67 -8.02
N GLY A 302 24.73 7.14 -6.85
CA GLY A 302 25.24 8.48 -6.65
C GLY A 302 26.46 8.81 -7.52
N SER A 303 27.33 7.83 -7.82
CA SER A 303 28.49 8.00 -8.70
C SER A 303 28.17 7.87 -10.18
N VAL A 304 27.07 7.22 -10.56
CA VAL A 304 26.72 6.92 -11.97
C VAL A 304 25.49 7.69 -12.44
N ASN A 305 24.63 8.13 -11.54
CA ASN A 305 23.41 8.86 -11.82
C ASN A 305 23.70 10.21 -12.51
N HIS A 306 23.11 10.41 -13.68
CA HIS A 306 23.33 11.62 -14.49
C HIS A 306 22.88 12.92 -13.82
N TRP A 307 21.92 12.88 -12.91
CA TRP A 307 21.47 14.06 -12.16
C TRP A 307 22.55 14.53 -11.17
N ALA A 308 23.11 13.59 -10.39
CA ALA A 308 24.18 13.89 -9.45
C ALA A 308 25.44 14.38 -10.18
N GLN A 309 25.77 13.78 -11.31
CA GLN A 309 26.94 14.16 -12.11
C GLN A 309 26.80 15.52 -12.81
N LYS A 310 25.60 15.94 -13.19
CA LYS A 310 25.33 17.26 -13.79
C LYS A 310 25.38 18.39 -12.77
N ASN A 311 25.22 18.08 -11.47
CA ASN A 311 25.26 19.08 -10.42
C ASN A 311 26.67 19.18 -9.82
N PRO A 312 27.45 20.23 -10.13
CA PRO A 312 28.84 20.36 -9.66
C PRO A 312 28.97 20.44 -8.15
N PHE A 313 27.94 20.93 -7.46
CA PHE A 313 27.96 21.01 -5.99
C PHE A 313 27.76 19.63 -5.35
N VAL A 314 26.88 18.80 -5.90
CA VAL A 314 26.69 17.41 -5.47
C VAL A 314 27.95 16.60 -5.74
N SER A 315 28.50 16.70 -6.95
CA SER A 315 29.76 16.05 -7.33
C SER A 315 30.92 16.48 -6.45
N GLY A 316 31.06 17.79 -6.18
CA GLY A 316 32.07 18.34 -5.27
C GLY A 316 31.91 17.83 -3.84
N ALA A 317 30.70 17.84 -3.29
CA ALA A 317 30.43 17.33 -1.94
C ALA A 317 30.78 15.84 -1.81
N ARG A 318 30.47 15.01 -2.83
CA ARG A 318 30.86 13.60 -2.88
C ARG A 318 32.38 13.42 -2.89
N HIS A 319 33.06 14.22 -3.69
CA HIS A 319 34.53 14.19 -3.74
C HIS A 319 35.16 14.52 -2.37
N PHE A 320 34.73 15.60 -1.72
CA PHE A 320 35.25 16.01 -0.43
C PHE A 320 34.85 15.08 0.73
N SER A 321 33.69 14.47 0.69
CA SER A 321 33.28 13.46 1.68
C SER A 321 33.96 12.10 1.47
N LYS A 322 34.84 11.98 0.46
CA LYS A 322 35.47 10.71 0.07
C LYS A 322 34.45 9.61 -0.26
N ALA A 323 33.28 10.00 -0.78
CA ALA A 323 32.31 9.05 -1.27
C ALA A 323 32.95 8.12 -2.32
N GLY A 324 32.50 6.88 -2.31
CA GLY A 324 33.09 5.84 -3.15
C GLY A 324 33.04 6.11 -4.65
N SER A 325 33.76 5.31 -5.39
CA SER A 325 33.66 5.20 -6.83
C SER A 325 32.42 4.38 -7.24
N ALA A 326 32.07 4.40 -8.50
CA ALA A 326 31.01 3.54 -9.05
C ALA A 326 31.22 2.05 -8.70
N GLN A 327 32.49 1.61 -8.72
CA GLN A 327 32.85 0.24 -8.32
C GLN A 327 32.58 -0.02 -6.83
N GLU A 328 32.97 0.91 -5.97
CA GLU A 328 32.78 0.78 -4.52
C GLU A 328 31.28 0.79 -4.16
N GLU A 329 30.48 1.67 -4.77
CA GLU A 329 29.02 1.72 -4.60
C GLU A 329 28.39 0.39 -4.98
N PHE A 330 28.68 -0.12 -6.18
CA PHE A 330 28.15 -1.38 -6.67
C PHE A 330 28.47 -2.55 -5.73
N TYR A 331 29.76 -2.76 -5.38
CA TYR A 331 30.12 -3.90 -4.54
C TYR A 331 29.66 -3.73 -3.09
N SER A 332 29.56 -2.52 -2.57
CA SER A 332 28.99 -2.26 -1.24
C SER A 332 27.51 -2.62 -1.20
N ALA A 333 26.76 -2.32 -2.25
CA ALA A 333 25.34 -2.70 -2.35
C ALA A 333 25.17 -4.23 -2.38
N LEU A 334 26.01 -4.96 -3.12
CA LEU A 334 25.97 -6.41 -3.14
C LEU A 334 26.41 -7.03 -1.80
N ALA A 335 27.43 -6.47 -1.16
CA ALA A 335 27.89 -6.90 0.17
C ALA A 335 26.77 -6.69 1.22
N PHE A 336 26.04 -5.58 1.12
CA PHE A 336 24.90 -5.30 2.00
C PHE A 336 23.84 -6.41 1.93
N VAL A 337 23.48 -6.87 0.74
CA VAL A 337 22.54 -8.00 0.58
C VAL A 337 23.08 -9.27 1.22
N ARG A 338 24.36 -9.60 0.94
CA ARG A 338 24.99 -10.81 1.47
C ARG A 338 25.02 -10.83 2.99
N GLU A 339 25.41 -9.73 3.62
CA GLU A 339 25.50 -9.61 5.08
C GLU A 339 24.12 -9.65 5.78
N ARG A 340 23.06 -9.28 5.07
CA ARG A 340 21.70 -9.18 5.61
C ARG A 340 20.76 -10.30 5.15
N THR A 341 21.26 -11.21 4.33
CA THR A 341 20.53 -12.44 3.99
C THR A 341 20.72 -13.45 5.13
N PRO A 342 19.62 -13.81 5.86
CA PRO A 342 19.73 -14.79 6.93
C PRO A 342 20.04 -16.19 6.38
N LYS A 343 20.66 -17.01 7.19
CA LYS A 343 20.85 -18.43 6.88
C LYS A 343 19.46 -19.08 6.66
N TYR A 344 19.32 -19.91 5.64
CA TYR A 344 18.06 -20.55 5.22
C TYR A 344 17.02 -19.64 4.56
N THR A 345 17.38 -18.40 4.26
CA THR A 345 16.54 -17.47 3.48
C THR A 345 17.11 -17.32 2.08
N THR A 346 16.26 -17.31 1.06
CA THR A 346 16.68 -16.95 -0.30
C THR A 346 16.39 -15.48 -0.56
N SER A 347 17.42 -14.70 -0.89
CA SER A 347 17.31 -13.31 -1.33
C SER A 347 17.21 -13.21 -2.84
N TYR A 348 16.32 -12.34 -3.31
CA TYR A 348 16.13 -12.05 -4.74
C TYR A 348 16.38 -10.56 -4.99
N ILE A 349 17.41 -10.24 -5.77
CA ILE A 349 17.65 -8.87 -6.26
C ILE A 349 16.82 -8.71 -7.53
N VAL A 350 15.88 -7.78 -7.50
CA VAL A 350 14.92 -7.54 -8.59
C VAL A 350 15.49 -6.47 -9.54
N ALA A 351 15.40 -6.71 -10.86
CA ALA A 351 15.74 -5.72 -11.87
C ALA A 351 14.94 -4.43 -11.68
N SER A 352 15.60 -3.28 -11.65
CA SER A 352 14.98 -2.00 -11.29
C SER A 352 15.65 -0.81 -11.96
N ASN A 353 14.96 0.32 -12.01
CA ASN A 353 15.44 1.51 -12.71
C ASN A 353 16.66 2.17 -12.06
N HIS A 354 16.89 2.04 -10.75
CA HIS A 354 18.09 2.55 -10.11
C HIS A 354 19.28 1.63 -10.37
N ASN A 355 19.08 0.34 -10.34
CA ASN A 355 20.12 -0.61 -10.72
C ASN A 355 20.55 -0.43 -12.20
N ASP A 356 19.69 0.08 -13.07
CA ASP A 356 20.01 0.41 -14.47
C ASP A 356 20.95 1.61 -14.65
N TRP A 357 21.16 2.44 -13.62
CA TRP A 357 22.07 3.57 -13.72
C TRP A 357 23.47 3.16 -14.12
N LEU A 358 23.95 2.01 -13.65
CA LEU A 358 25.26 1.49 -14.04
C LEU A 358 25.32 1.20 -15.54
N HIS A 359 24.28 0.57 -16.11
CA HIS A 359 24.23 0.29 -17.54
C HIS A 359 24.16 1.57 -18.39
N ARG A 360 23.29 2.50 -18.02
CA ARG A 360 23.17 3.81 -18.67
C ARG A 360 24.46 4.60 -18.61
N TRP A 361 25.18 4.54 -17.52
CA TRP A 361 26.47 5.18 -17.37
C TRP A 361 27.50 4.62 -18.35
N ILE A 362 27.50 3.29 -18.58
CA ILE A 362 28.38 2.66 -19.62
C ILE A 362 28.00 3.11 -21.04
N LEU A 363 26.72 3.30 -21.33
CA LEU A 363 26.26 3.72 -22.66
C LEU A 363 26.51 5.21 -22.92
N ASP A 364 26.35 6.07 -21.93
CA ASP A 364 26.25 7.52 -22.12
C ASP A 364 27.57 8.26 -21.86
N ARG A 365 28.57 7.64 -21.21
CA ARG A 365 29.79 8.34 -20.79
C ARG A 365 31.01 8.04 -21.67
N ASP A 366 31.75 9.10 -21.96
CA ASP A 366 33.11 8.93 -22.51
C ASP A 366 34.05 8.59 -21.34
N TRP A 367 34.60 7.39 -21.36
CA TRP A 367 35.52 6.87 -20.35
C TRP A 367 36.77 7.75 -20.15
N LYS A 368 37.18 8.50 -21.17
CA LYS A 368 38.34 9.41 -21.12
C LYS A 368 38.11 10.57 -20.16
N THR A 369 36.85 10.95 -19.94
CA THR A 369 36.43 12.04 -19.03
C THR A 369 36.23 11.59 -17.60
N LEU A 370 36.20 10.27 -17.34
CA LEU A 370 35.98 9.73 -16.01
C LEU A 370 37.19 9.91 -15.09
N SER A 371 36.92 9.90 -13.78
CA SER A 371 37.98 9.86 -12.78
C SER A 371 38.88 8.64 -12.97
N PRO A 372 40.16 8.68 -12.58
CA PRO A 372 41.02 7.50 -12.62
C PRO A 372 40.45 6.30 -11.83
N LYS A 373 39.73 6.54 -10.75
CA LYS A 373 39.03 5.50 -9.95
C LYS A 373 37.97 4.74 -10.76
N ASP A 374 37.19 5.49 -11.54
CA ASP A 374 36.04 4.92 -12.27
C ASP A 374 36.41 4.36 -13.62
N ARG A 375 37.47 4.90 -14.23
CA ARG A 375 37.91 4.56 -15.60
C ARG A 375 38.19 3.07 -15.76
N GLY A 376 38.94 2.48 -14.83
CA GLY A 376 39.27 1.04 -14.85
C GLY A 376 38.05 0.16 -14.76
N PHE A 377 37.14 0.50 -13.86
CA PHE A 377 35.88 -0.22 -13.70
C PHE A 377 34.99 -0.11 -14.93
N TYR A 378 34.82 1.11 -15.48
CA TYR A 378 34.09 1.34 -16.72
C TYR A 378 34.58 0.45 -17.85
N LEU A 379 35.90 0.48 -18.17
CA LEU A 379 36.49 -0.30 -19.24
C LEU A 379 36.31 -1.81 -19.06
N LYS A 380 36.44 -2.28 -17.81
CA LYS A 380 36.20 -3.69 -17.46
C LYS A 380 34.77 -4.11 -17.75
N VAL A 381 33.78 -3.29 -17.33
CA VAL A 381 32.37 -3.58 -17.53
C VAL A 381 31.97 -3.50 -18.98
N ALA A 382 32.40 -2.44 -19.69
CA ALA A 382 32.16 -2.26 -21.12
C ALA A 382 32.73 -3.42 -21.96
N SER A 383 33.96 -3.86 -21.65
CA SER A 383 34.56 -5.02 -22.30
C SER A 383 33.76 -6.30 -22.11
N LYS A 384 33.30 -6.56 -20.88
CA LYS A 384 32.45 -7.74 -20.58
C LYS A 384 31.13 -7.72 -21.32
N LEU A 385 30.46 -6.57 -21.37
CA LEU A 385 29.22 -6.41 -22.14
C LEU A 385 29.45 -6.67 -23.61
N TYR A 386 30.52 -6.08 -24.18
CA TYR A 386 30.87 -6.27 -25.59
C TYR A 386 31.17 -7.73 -25.94
N GLU A 387 31.85 -8.46 -25.05
CA GLU A 387 32.10 -9.89 -25.27
C GLU A 387 30.80 -10.71 -25.32
N GLN A 388 29.78 -10.36 -24.55
CA GLN A 388 28.49 -11.05 -24.60
C GLN A 388 27.75 -10.84 -25.91
N THR A 389 27.92 -9.70 -26.60
CA THR A 389 27.25 -9.42 -27.88
C THR A 389 27.64 -10.39 -28.97
N LYS A 390 28.79 -11.07 -28.86
CA LYS A 390 29.26 -12.05 -29.86
C LYS A 390 28.31 -13.24 -30.05
N GLN A 391 27.42 -13.49 -29.09
CA GLN A 391 26.49 -14.62 -29.09
C GLN A 391 25.03 -14.19 -29.17
N LEU A 392 24.77 -12.91 -29.37
CA LEU A 392 23.41 -12.31 -29.34
C LEU A 392 23.09 -11.71 -30.71
N ASP A 393 21.81 -11.71 -31.05
CA ASP A 393 21.25 -10.85 -32.10
C ASP A 393 20.98 -9.44 -31.56
N GLY A 394 20.44 -8.55 -32.40
CA GLY A 394 20.15 -7.18 -32.03
C GLY A 394 19.18 -7.07 -30.85
N ASP A 395 18.10 -7.84 -30.86
CA ASP A 395 17.10 -7.85 -29.81
C ASP A 395 17.69 -8.38 -28.49
N GLY A 396 18.53 -9.41 -28.55
CA GLY A 396 19.26 -9.93 -27.41
C GLY A 396 20.25 -8.93 -26.82
N ALA A 397 20.92 -8.16 -27.69
CA ALA A 397 21.88 -7.13 -27.29
C ALA A 397 21.18 -5.95 -26.56
N GLU A 398 19.95 -5.58 -26.97
CA GLU A 398 19.16 -4.55 -26.30
C GLU A 398 18.75 -4.94 -24.88
N LYS A 399 18.71 -6.23 -24.55
CA LYS A 399 18.38 -6.74 -23.22
C LYS A 399 19.59 -6.82 -22.29
N LEU A 400 20.81 -6.57 -22.76
CA LEU A 400 21.99 -6.56 -21.90
C LEU A 400 21.85 -5.50 -20.80
N ASN A 401 22.25 -5.87 -19.60
CA ASN A 401 22.25 -4.98 -18.44
C ASN A 401 23.52 -5.17 -17.61
N ALA A 402 24.27 -4.09 -17.42
CA ALA A 402 25.55 -4.13 -16.72
C ALA A 402 25.43 -4.56 -15.27
N PHE A 403 24.43 -4.05 -14.56
CA PHE A 403 24.20 -4.40 -13.16
C PHE A 403 23.86 -5.88 -13.03
N ILE A 404 22.87 -6.36 -13.79
CA ILE A 404 22.40 -7.74 -13.75
C ILE A 404 23.54 -8.71 -14.09
N MET A 405 24.30 -8.42 -15.15
CA MET A 405 25.45 -9.21 -15.57
C MET A 405 26.48 -9.37 -14.44
N LEU A 406 26.92 -8.24 -13.86
CA LEU A 406 27.93 -8.25 -12.81
C LEU A 406 27.42 -8.85 -11.50
N ALA A 407 26.17 -8.60 -11.13
CA ALA A 407 25.57 -9.16 -9.93
C ALA A 407 25.35 -10.68 -10.05
N LYS A 408 24.89 -11.19 -11.21
CA LYS A 408 24.83 -12.63 -11.50
C LYS A 408 26.23 -13.28 -11.44
N GLU A 409 27.26 -12.62 -11.97
CA GLU A 409 28.64 -13.10 -11.86
C GLU A 409 29.14 -13.10 -10.40
N HIS A 410 28.85 -12.04 -9.64
CA HIS A 410 29.29 -11.91 -8.25
C HIS A 410 28.68 -13.00 -7.34
N PHE A 411 27.41 -13.31 -7.54
CA PHE A 411 26.68 -14.31 -6.75
C PHE A 411 26.63 -15.70 -7.40
N LYS A 412 27.45 -15.96 -8.42
CA LYS A 412 27.43 -17.23 -9.16
C LYS A 412 27.56 -18.48 -8.27
N LEU A 413 28.30 -18.39 -7.18
CA LEU A 413 28.55 -19.49 -6.24
C LEU A 413 27.62 -19.45 -5.02
N ASP A 414 26.83 -18.38 -4.85
CA ASP A 414 25.88 -18.26 -3.75
C ASP A 414 24.58 -19.00 -4.11
N THR A 415 24.13 -19.91 -3.25
CA THR A 415 22.91 -20.70 -3.47
C THR A 415 21.65 -19.97 -2.99
N ASP A 416 21.83 -19.03 -2.09
CA ASP A 416 20.81 -18.28 -1.35
C ASP A 416 20.63 -16.84 -1.79
N ILE A 417 21.40 -16.37 -2.80
CA ILE A 417 21.19 -15.07 -3.43
C ILE A 417 20.98 -15.26 -4.93
N LYS A 418 19.88 -14.73 -5.43
CA LYS A 418 19.51 -14.79 -6.85
C LYS A 418 19.30 -13.39 -7.40
N VAL A 419 19.70 -13.17 -8.64
CA VAL A 419 19.49 -11.91 -9.35
C VAL A 419 18.48 -12.17 -10.46
N LEU A 420 17.33 -11.51 -10.40
CA LEU A 420 16.28 -11.62 -11.40
C LEU A 420 16.49 -10.60 -12.52
N ASP A 421 16.27 -11.06 -13.73
CA ASP A 421 16.21 -10.23 -14.93
C ASP A 421 14.80 -9.69 -15.15
N TYR A 422 14.63 -8.76 -16.09
CA TYR A 422 13.33 -8.18 -16.45
C TYR A 422 12.31 -9.19 -16.97
N GLU A 423 12.77 -10.31 -17.53
CA GLU A 423 11.94 -11.38 -18.06
C GLU A 423 11.72 -12.54 -17.06
N GLU A 424 12.34 -12.48 -15.89
CA GLU A 424 12.26 -13.52 -14.89
C GLU A 424 11.18 -13.20 -13.86
N ASN A 425 10.25 -14.14 -13.66
CA ASN A 425 9.18 -14.06 -12.67
C ASN A 425 9.58 -14.79 -11.39
N CYS A 426 9.07 -14.32 -10.25
CA CYS A 426 9.20 -15.03 -8.98
C CYS A 426 7.89 -15.03 -8.19
N LEU A 427 7.20 -16.15 -8.23
CA LEU A 427 5.93 -16.33 -7.51
C LEU A 427 6.15 -16.82 -6.08
N VAL A 428 5.49 -16.15 -5.14
CA VAL A 428 5.37 -16.57 -3.74
C VAL A 428 3.90 -16.68 -3.40
N GLU A 429 3.41 -17.88 -3.09
CA GLU A 429 1.98 -18.12 -2.82
C GLU A 429 1.05 -17.51 -3.91
N ASN A 430 1.42 -17.69 -5.18
CA ASN A 430 0.74 -17.11 -6.34
C ASN A 430 0.73 -15.56 -6.38
N ILE A 431 1.69 -14.94 -5.74
CA ILE A 431 1.93 -13.49 -5.79
C ILE A 431 3.23 -13.25 -6.56
N GLU A 432 3.18 -12.45 -7.61
CA GLU A 432 4.35 -12.03 -8.36
C GLU A 432 5.15 -10.99 -7.57
N CYS A 433 6.43 -11.29 -7.30
CA CYS A 433 7.35 -10.47 -6.51
C CYS A 433 8.62 -10.09 -7.29
N GLY A 434 8.81 -10.60 -8.50
CA GLY A 434 9.98 -10.33 -9.34
C GLY A 434 9.88 -9.06 -10.18
N ILE A 435 8.82 -8.27 -10.03
CA ILE A 435 8.60 -7.05 -10.81
C ILE A 435 8.80 -5.82 -9.92
N HIS A 436 9.75 -4.93 -10.28
CA HIS A 436 9.96 -3.68 -9.54
C HIS A 436 8.80 -2.69 -9.68
N GLY A 437 8.22 -2.56 -10.87
CA GLY A 437 7.04 -1.73 -11.08
C GLY A 437 7.29 -0.38 -11.78
N HIS A 438 8.50 -0.05 -12.21
CA HIS A 438 8.78 1.15 -13.03
C HIS A 438 8.28 1.01 -14.47
N TYR A 439 8.27 -0.20 -15.01
CA TYR A 439 7.55 -0.54 -16.22
C TYR A 439 6.18 -1.12 -15.91
N GLY A 440 5.16 -0.56 -16.51
CA GLY A 440 3.80 -1.08 -16.53
C GLY A 440 3.54 -1.96 -17.77
N PRO A 441 2.30 -2.42 -17.97
CA PRO A 441 1.93 -3.23 -19.14
C PRO A 441 2.37 -2.56 -20.45
N ASN A 442 2.98 -3.36 -21.34
CA ASN A 442 3.50 -2.92 -22.64
C ASN A 442 4.53 -1.79 -22.55
N GLY A 443 5.39 -1.77 -21.53
CA GLY A 443 6.42 -0.75 -21.36
C GLY A 443 5.90 0.63 -20.93
N SER A 444 4.62 0.78 -20.61
CA SER A 444 4.08 2.05 -20.12
C SER A 444 4.66 2.40 -18.74
N ARG A 445 4.50 3.67 -18.31
CA ARG A 445 4.92 4.05 -16.96
C ARG A 445 4.20 3.21 -15.90
N GLY A 446 4.97 2.59 -15.01
CA GLY A 446 4.45 1.73 -13.96
C GLY A 446 3.80 2.50 -12.81
N SER A 447 2.87 1.85 -12.14
CA SER A 447 2.23 2.28 -10.89
C SER A 447 1.33 1.14 -10.38
N ALA A 448 0.98 1.12 -9.11
CA ALA A 448 0.03 0.14 -8.56
C ALA A 448 -1.29 0.09 -9.36
N LYS A 449 -1.78 1.26 -9.81
CA LYS A 449 -3.00 1.39 -10.62
C LYS A 449 -2.87 0.74 -12.00
N ASN A 450 -1.69 0.77 -12.61
CA ASN A 450 -1.44 0.10 -13.90
C ASN A 450 -1.20 -1.39 -13.70
N MET A 451 -0.41 -1.76 -12.68
CA MET A 451 -0.03 -3.14 -12.40
C MET A 451 -1.18 -4.02 -11.91
N ARG A 452 -2.26 -3.46 -11.34
CA ARG A 452 -3.48 -4.24 -11.04
C ARG A 452 -4.12 -4.93 -12.25
N ARG A 453 -3.71 -4.57 -13.48
CA ARG A 453 -4.26 -5.09 -14.75
C ARG A 453 -3.47 -6.25 -15.35
N ILE A 454 -2.36 -6.67 -14.75
CA ILE A 454 -1.48 -7.71 -15.32
C ILE A 454 -2.03 -9.14 -15.19
N GLY A 455 -3.23 -9.32 -14.65
CA GLY A 455 -3.88 -10.63 -14.54
C GLY A 455 -3.40 -11.51 -13.38
N VAL A 456 -2.31 -11.14 -12.72
CA VAL A 456 -1.77 -11.80 -11.52
C VAL A 456 -1.70 -10.83 -10.35
N LYS A 457 -1.76 -11.35 -9.14
CA LYS A 457 -1.52 -10.54 -7.94
C LYS A 457 -0.03 -10.23 -7.84
N SER A 458 0.33 -9.01 -7.46
CA SER A 458 1.73 -8.58 -7.40
C SER A 458 2.05 -7.73 -6.18
N VAL A 459 3.34 -7.73 -5.83
CA VAL A 459 3.93 -6.72 -4.94
C VAL A 459 5.03 -6.01 -5.72
N ILE A 460 4.98 -4.68 -5.75
CA ILE A 460 5.94 -3.84 -6.49
C ILE A 460 6.54 -2.76 -5.59
N GLY A 461 7.67 -2.17 -6.02
CA GLY A 461 8.34 -1.01 -5.43
C GLY A 461 8.15 0.28 -6.23
N HIS A 462 9.23 0.97 -6.52
CA HIS A 462 9.44 2.10 -7.43
C HIS A 462 9.00 3.48 -6.94
N SER A 463 7.78 3.65 -6.45
CA SER A 463 7.25 5.00 -6.22
C SER A 463 7.49 5.52 -4.81
N HIS A 464 8.04 4.72 -3.91
CA HIS A 464 8.22 5.00 -2.48
C HIS A 464 6.92 5.34 -1.73
N THR A 465 5.78 5.29 -2.41
CA THR A 465 4.44 5.58 -1.88
C THR A 465 3.67 4.28 -1.72
N PRO A 466 3.43 3.79 -0.50
CA PRO A 466 2.66 2.58 -0.30
C PRO A 466 1.24 2.68 -0.84
N ALA A 467 0.77 1.60 -1.44
CA ALA A 467 -0.58 1.52 -1.97
C ALA A 467 -1.13 0.09 -1.97
N ILE A 468 -2.43 -0.03 -1.86
CA ILE A 468 -3.19 -1.26 -2.14
C ILE A 468 -4.23 -0.92 -3.20
N GLU A 469 -4.02 -1.47 -4.38
CA GLU A 469 -4.90 -1.28 -5.54
C GLU A 469 -5.30 -2.65 -6.09
N GLU A 470 -6.43 -3.18 -5.59
CA GLU A 470 -6.95 -4.50 -6.00
C GLU A 470 -5.91 -5.62 -5.78
N GLY A 471 -5.46 -6.26 -6.87
CA GLY A 471 -4.46 -7.32 -6.83
C GLY A 471 -3.03 -6.85 -6.64
N CYS A 472 -2.74 -5.55 -6.76
CA CYS A 472 -1.40 -4.99 -6.65
C CYS A 472 -1.18 -4.30 -5.29
N TYR A 473 -0.14 -4.70 -4.57
CA TYR A 473 0.39 -4.02 -3.40
C TYR A 473 1.69 -3.31 -3.80
N GLN A 474 1.90 -2.12 -3.31
CA GLN A 474 3.10 -1.33 -3.54
C GLN A 474 3.74 -1.01 -2.20
N VAL A 475 5.03 -1.33 -2.08
CA VAL A 475 5.82 -0.99 -0.91
C VAL A 475 6.26 0.48 -0.93
N GLY A 476 6.83 0.93 0.17
CA GLY A 476 7.43 2.26 0.28
C GLY A 476 8.92 2.23 -0.02
N THR A 477 9.71 2.86 0.86
CA THR A 477 11.17 2.90 0.77
C THR A 477 11.80 2.54 2.12
N SER A 478 13.09 2.19 2.10
CA SER A 478 13.92 2.02 3.31
C SER A 478 14.79 3.25 3.59
N THR A 479 14.69 4.30 2.78
CA THR A 479 15.52 5.50 2.90
C THR A 479 14.98 6.49 3.92
N ARG A 480 15.81 7.47 4.27
CA ARG A 480 15.33 8.71 4.90
C ARG A 480 14.28 9.35 4.00
N LEU A 481 13.15 9.76 4.57
CA LEU A 481 12.01 10.31 3.80
C LEU A 481 12.27 11.72 3.26
N SER A 482 13.22 12.44 3.84
CA SER A 482 13.70 13.73 3.33
C SER A 482 15.06 13.56 2.69
N ARG A 483 15.12 13.69 1.37
CA ARG A 483 16.35 13.60 0.56
C ARG A 483 16.55 14.92 -0.19
N GLY A 484 17.79 15.19 -0.62
CA GLY A 484 18.13 16.42 -1.32
C GLY A 484 17.31 16.72 -2.59
N TYR A 485 16.64 15.71 -3.14
CA TYR A 485 15.77 15.83 -4.32
C TYR A 485 14.27 15.72 -4.01
N THR A 486 13.89 15.47 -2.74
CA THR A 486 12.48 15.45 -2.32
C THR A 486 12.05 16.86 -1.88
N HIS A 487 11.53 17.65 -2.80
CA HIS A 487 11.02 18.98 -2.51
C HIS A 487 9.51 18.99 -2.38
N GLY A 488 8.97 19.77 -1.44
CA GLY A 488 7.54 19.94 -1.23
C GLY A 488 6.87 18.80 -0.46
N PRO A 489 5.53 18.69 -0.54
CA PRO A 489 4.77 17.63 0.12
C PRO A 489 5.16 16.24 -0.41
N SER A 490 5.26 15.27 0.51
CA SER A 490 5.67 13.90 0.18
C SER A 490 4.65 12.87 0.67
N SER A 491 4.47 11.83 -0.11
CA SER A 491 3.71 10.61 0.24
C SER A 491 4.62 9.40 0.50
N TRP A 492 5.92 9.63 0.59
CA TRP A 492 6.88 8.59 0.91
C TRP A 492 6.67 8.06 2.31
N LEU A 493 6.83 6.76 2.48
CA LEU A 493 6.71 6.10 3.77
C LEU A 493 7.61 4.86 3.81
N ASN A 494 8.24 4.63 4.94
CA ASN A 494 9.01 3.41 5.15
C ASN A 494 8.04 2.24 5.34
N THR A 495 7.99 1.34 4.34
CA THR A 495 6.98 0.28 4.31
C THR A 495 7.49 -0.94 3.57
N HIS A 496 7.33 -2.11 4.18
CA HIS A 496 7.53 -3.42 3.57
C HIS A 496 6.21 -4.14 3.36
N CYS A 497 6.18 -5.19 2.55
CA CYS A 497 5.01 -6.04 2.36
C CYS A 497 5.33 -7.47 2.80
N LEU A 498 4.50 -8.03 3.67
CA LEU A 498 4.56 -9.43 4.07
C LEU A 498 3.59 -10.26 3.23
N ILE A 499 4.02 -11.49 2.94
CA ILE A 499 3.19 -12.52 2.31
C ILE A 499 3.00 -13.63 3.34
N TYR A 500 1.75 -13.89 3.71
CA TYR A 500 1.38 -14.93 4.67
C TYR A 500 1.23 -16.30 3.99
N PRO A 501 1.24 -17.42 4.76
CA PRO A 501 1.11 -18.78 4.22
C PRO A 501 -0.16 -19.04 3.42
N ASN A 502 -1.20 -18.24 3.59
CA ASN A 502 -2.44 -18.34 2.82
C ASN A 502 -2.44 -17.47 1.54
N GLY A 503 -1.29 -16.94 1.12
CA GLY A 503 -1.17 -16.05 -0.04
C GLY A 503 -1.82 -14.67 0.16
N LYS A 504 -2.15 -14.30 1.39
CA LYS A 504 -2.61 -12.95 1.72
C LYS A 504 -1.42 -12.07 2.08
N ARG A 505 -1.63 -10.75 2.03
CA ARG A 505 -0.56 -9.76 2.19
C ARG A 505 -0.98 -8.69 3.17
N THR A 506 0.02 -8.12 3.85
CA THR A 506 -0.15 -6.90 4.64
C THR A 506 1.02 -5.96 4.42
N LEU A 507 0.77 -4.66 4.50
CA LEU A 507 1.83 -3.65 4.54
C LEU A 507 2.22 -3.40 5.99
N ILE A 508 3.53 -3.37 6.27
CA ILE A 508 4.09 -2.98 7.55
C ILE A 508 4.77 -1.62 7.40
N ASN A 509 4.28 -0.64 8.15
CA ASN A 509 4.87 0.69 8.17
C ASN A 509 5.87 0.81 9.33
N ILE A 510 7.04 1.39 9.04
CA ILE A 510 8.04 1.73 10.06
C ILE A 510 7.98 3.24 10.26
N ILE A 511 7.58 3.66 11.46
CA ILE A 511 7.40 5.07 11.80
C ILE A 511 8.27 5.38 13.00
N ASP A 512 9.19 6.34 12.85
CA ASP A 512 10.21 6.68 13.85
C ASP A 512 10.97 5.43 14.35
N GLY A 513 11.35 4.55 13.43
CA GLY A 513 12.08 3.32 13.71
C GLY A 513 11.30 2.22 14.45
N LYS A 514 9.95 2.36 14.56
CA LYS A 514 9.06 1.36 15.16
C LYS A 514 8.07 0.83 14.11
N TRP A 515 7.74 -0.44 14.19
CA TRP A 515 6.87 -1.12 13.22
C TRP A 515 5.63 -1.78 13.84
N ARG A 516 5.55 -1.80 15.14
CA ARG A 516 4.42 -2.30 15.95
C ARG A 516 4.43 -1.69 17.35
N LEU A 517 3.35 -1.88 18.11
CA LEU A 517 3.23 -1.48 19.51
C LEU A 517 4.29 -2.19 20.37
#